data_900f3fa9d706dc2538e0a43c4d376907
#
_entry.id   900f3fa9d706dc2538e0a43c4d376907
#
_cell.length_a   1.000
_cell.length_b   1.000
_cell.length_c   1.000
_cell.angle_alpha   90.00
_cell.angle_beta   90.00
_cell.angle_gamma   90.00
#
_symmetry.space_group_name_H-M   'P 1'
#
loop_
_entity.id
_entity.type
_entity.pdbx_description
1 polymer ?
#
loop_
_entity_poly.entity_id
_entity_poly.type
_entity_poly.pdbx_seq_one_letter_code
_entity_poly.pdbx_strand_id
1 'polypeptide(L)'
;KRNEMMENRMNFQTSVELPAGMPSVSHADHILLMGSCFAENIGRQLMDAGFQLDLNPFGILYNPLSVSSALREIIRNKEYNKQDLFAYKDLWHSPMHHGSFSAFTPEETLNTINSRLHHAYKKLPELNWLMVTMGTAYVYKQKESGQVVANCHQLPESHFLRYRLSVEEIVEDYTALITEMSARNPELKWLFTVSPIRHIRDGMHANQLSKSTLLLAIDRLQQLFPERVFYFP
;
A
#
# COMPACT_ATOMS: atom_id res chain seq x y z
N LYS A 1 -51.45 23.68 -18.83
CA LYS A 1 -51.07 22.25 -18.91
C LYS A 1 -49.85 22.11 -19.82
N ARG A 2 -48.75 22.72 -19.44
CA ARG A 2 -47.43 22.62 -20.06
C ARG A 2 -46.48 22.90 -18.90
N ASN A 3 -45.93 21.89 -18.23
CA ASN A 3 -44.74 21.90 -17.37
C ASN A 3 -44.85 20.79 -16.31
N GLU A 4 -44.80 19.56 -16.75
CA GLU A 4 -44.54 18.39 -15.90
C GLU A 4 -43.99 17.23 -16.74
N MET A 5 -42.98 17.58 -17.59
CA MET A 5 -42.01 16.54 -17.98
C MET A 5 -40.76 16.83 -17.22
N MET A 6 -40.73 16.48 -15.94
CA MET A 6 -39.50 16.32 -15.19
C MET A 6 -38.66 15.28 -15.93
N GLU A 7 -37.58 15.75 -16.51
CA GLU A 7 -36.49 14.93 -17.01
C GLU A 7 -36.07 13.98 -15.88
N ASN A 8 -36.51 12.74 -15.96
CA ASN A 8 -35.99 11.64 -15.17
C ASN A 8 -34.58 11.35 -15.70
N ARG A 9 -33.62 12.23 -15.39
CA ARG A 9 -32.21 11.96 -15.63
C ARG A 9 -31.85 10.76 -14.80
N MET A 10 -31.72 9.60 -15.44
CA MET A 10 -31.13 8.45 -14.81
C MET A 10 -29.75 8.83 -14.29
N ASN A 11 -29.63 8.98 -12.98
CA ASN A 11 -28.36 9.23 -12.35
C ASN A 11 -27.56 7.92 -12.32
N PHE A 12 -26.59 7.78 -13.22
CA PHE A 12 -25.70 6.62 -13.29
C PHE A 12 -24.59 6.67 -12.23
N GLN A 13 -24.61 7.66 -11.34
CA GLN A 13 -23.64 7.80 -10.25
C GLN A 13 -24.33 7.49 -8.93
N THR A 14 -23.77 6.54 -8.19
CA THR A 14 -24.11 6.32 -6.79
C THR A 14 -23.18 7.22 -5.95
N SER A 15 -23.77 8.12 -5.17
CA SER A 15 -22.98 8.91 -4.22
C SER A 15 -22.42 7.98 -3.14
N VAL A 16 -21.13 8.12 -2.86
CA VAL A 16 -20.48 7.43 -1.76
C VAL A 16 -20.47 8.38 -0.56
N GLU A 17 -21.13 7.97 0.52
CA GLU A 17 -21.12 8.73 1.77
C GLU A 17 -19.85 8.41 2.55
N LEU A 18 -19.17 9.46 3.03
CA LEU A 18 -18.04 9.28 3.93
C LEU A 18 -18.54 8.85 5.31
N PRO A 19 -17.81 7.95 6.01
CA PRO A 19 -18.16 7.55 7.36
C PRO A 19 -18.24 8.78 8.30
N ALA A 20 -19.31 8.83 9.07
CA ALA A 20 -19.49 9.89 10.06
C ALA A 20 -18.34 9.86 11.09
N GLY A 21 -17.79 11.04 11.42
CA GLY A 21 -16.71 11.13 12.40
C GLY A 21 -15.30 10.83 11.89
N MET A 22 -15.13 10.60 10.57
CA MET A 22 -13.78 10.47 10.00
C MET A 22 -13.03 11.80 10.16
N PRO A 23 -11.82 11.81 10.75
CA PRO A 23 -11.03 13.02 10.88
C PRO A 23 -10.66 13.62 9.53
N SER A 24 -10.66 14.93 9.44
CA SER A 24 -10.19 15.63 8.23
C SER A 24 -8.67 15.61 8.14
N VAL A 25 -8.17 15.51 6.91
CA VAL A 25 -6.76 15.69 6.58
C VAL A 25 -6.51 17.15 6.22
N SER A 26 -5.50 17.76 6.79
CA SER A 26 -5.16 19.17 6.55
C SER A 26 -3.84 19.31 5.78
N HIS A 27 -3.60 20.50 5.19
CA HIS A 27 -2.33 20.80 4.53
C HIS A 27 -1.13 20.89 5.49
N ALA A 28 -1.40 21.00 6.79
CA ALA A 28 -0.36 20.97 7.83
C ALA A 28 0.06 19.55 8.21
N ASP A 29 -0.73 18.54 7.82
CA ASP A 29 -0.43 17.16 8.16
C ASP A 29 0.68 16.59 7.28
N HIS A 30 1.57 15.84 7.91
CA HIS A 30 2.58 15.03 7.23
C HIS A 30 2.00 13.65 6.93
N ILE A 31 2.02 13.26 5.66
CA ILE A 31 1.38 12.05 5.16
C ILE A 31 2.44 11.11 4.56
N LEU A 32 2.40 9.83 4.94
CA LEU A 32 3.04 8.77 4.17
C LEU A 32 1.96 8.01 3.44
N LEU A 33 1.99 8.01 2.11
CA LEU A 33 1.06 7.28 1.25
C LEU A 33 1.77 6.13 0.56
N MET A 34 1.28 4.91 0.77
CA MET A 34 1.85 3.69 0.19
C MET A 34 0.77 2.85 -0.48
N GLY A 35 1.14 2.12 -1.51
CA GLY A 35 0.26 1.12 -2.09
C GLY A 35 0.31 1.03 -3.61
N SER A 36 -0.85 0.76 -4.20
CA SER A 36 -1.03 0.47 -5.61
C SER A 36 -0.83 1.69 -6.52
N CYS A 37 -0.93 1.48 -7.85
CA CYS A 37 -0.92 2.58 -8.82
C CYS A 37 -2.05 3.62 -8.56
N PHE A 38 -3.14 3.24 -7.89
CA PHE A 38 -4.15 4.18 -7.45
C PHE A 38 -3.57 5.15 -6.40
N ALA A 39 -2.81 4.64 -5.42
CA ALA A 39 -2.11 5.48 -4.45
C ALA A 39 -1.14 6.45 -5.14
N GLU A 40 -0.40 5.97 -6.15
CA GLU A 40 0.52 6.81 -6.92
C GLU A 40 -0.21 7.98 -7.60
N ASN A 41 -1.35 7.73 -8.25
CA ASN A 41 -2.12 8.76 -8.93
C ASN A 41 -2.74 9.77 -7.96
N ILE A 42 -3.37 9.29 -6.89
CA ILE A 42 -3.98 10.16 -5.87
C ILE A 42 -2.90 10.94 -5.12
N GLY A 43 -1.78 10.31 -4.80
CA GLY A 43 -0.66 10.97 -4.13
C GLY A 43 -0.11 12.15 -4.93
N ARG A 44 0.05 12.01 -6.25
CA ARG A 44 0.45 13.11 -7.14
C ARG A 44 -0.56 14.25 -7.12
N GLN A 45 -1.86 13.95 -7.19
CA GLN A 45 -2.91 14.97 -7.11
C GLN A 45 -2.91 15.70 -5.76
N LEU A 46 -2.68 14.98 -4.65
CA LEU A 46 -2.56 15.60 -3.33
C LEU A 46 -1.34 16.51 -3.24
N MET A 47 -0.19 16.09 -3.80
CA MET A 47 1.02 16.93 -3.86
C MET A 47 0.77 18.19 -4.70
N ASP A 48 0.12 18.06 -5.85
CA ASP A 48 -0.25 19.19 -6.72
C ASP A 48 -1.24 20.14 -6.01
N ALA A 49 -2.08 19.60 -5.11
CA ALA A 49 -2.97 20.37 -4.25
C ALA A 49 -2.28 20.97 -3.01
N GLY A 50 -0.97 20.78 -2.83
CA GLY A 50 -0.18 21.39 -1.77
C GLY A 50 -0.10 20.61 -0.46
N PHE A 51 -0.54 19.34 -0.41
CA PHE A 51 -0.38 18.51 0.78
C PHE A 51 1.08 18.05 0.98
N GLN A 52 1.51 17.93 2.23
CA GLN A 52 2.84 17.44 2.59
C GLN A 52 2.85 15.90 2.60
N LEU A 53 3.33 15.33 1.51
CA LEU A 53 3.22 13.90 1.25
C LEU A 53 4.57 13.27 0.92
N ASP A 54 4.86 12.14 1.56
CA ASP A 54 5.87 11.17 1.13
C ASP A 54 5.17 10.00 0.41
N LEU A 55 5.53 9.75 -0.85
CA LEU A 55 4.81 8.83 -1.72
C LEU A 55 5.65 7.62 -2.08
N ASN A 56 5.12 6.42 -1.80
CA ASN A 56 5.63 5.13 -2.25
C ASN A 56 7.16 4.97 -2.09
N PRO A 57 7.72 4.99 -0.87
CA PRO A 57 9.18 4.90 -0.67
C PRO A 57 9.82 3.62 -1.21
N PHE A 58 9.06 2.56 -1.44
CA PHE A 58 9.47 1.31 -2.09
C PHE A 58 8.98 1.20 -3.53
N GLY A 59 8.34 2.26 -4.06
CA GLY A 59 7.56 2.23 -5.27
C GLY A 59 6.20 1.55 -5.07
N ILE A 60 5.55 1.21 -6.16
CA ILE A 60 4.19 0.65 -6.13
C ILE A 60 4.19 -0.74 -5.49
N LEU A 61 3.39 -0.90 -4.43
CA LEU A 61 3.14 -2.15 -3.72
C LEU A 61 1.65 -2.48 -3.75
N TYR A 62 1.28 -3.74 -4.00
CA TYR A 62 -0.12 -4.10 -4.24
C TYR A 62 -0.79 -4.85 -3.10
N ASN A 63 -0.03 -5.59 -2.29
CA ASN A 63 -0.57 -6.51 -1.30
C ASN A 63 -0.20 -6.10 0.13
N PRO A 64 -1.02 -6.52 1.12
CA PRO A 64 -0.81 -6.15 2.52
C PRO A 64 0.58 -6.48 3.06
N LEU A 65 1.08 -7.70 2.83
CA LEU A 65 2.36 -8.14 3.40
C LEU A 65 3.56 -7.40 2.81
N SER A 66 3.52 -7.04 1.53
CA SER A 66 4.59 -6.22 0.93
C SER A 66 4.61 -4.82 1.54
N VAL A 67 3.43 -4.21 1.77
CA VAL A 67 3.35 -2.89 2.43
C VAL A 67 3.81 -2.98 3.88
N SER A 68 3.35 -3.96 4.65
CA SER A 68 3.74 -4.11 6.06
C SER A 68 5.22 -4.42 6.23
N SER A 69 5.80 -5.24 5.35
CA SER A 69 7.24 -5.52 5.34
C SER A 69 8.05 -4.26 5.05
N ALA A 70 7.65 -3.48 4.05
CA ALA A 70 8.29 -2.20 3.71
C ALA A 70 8.24 -1.22 4.90
N LEU A 71 7.10 -1.11 5.59
CA LEU A 71 6.96 -0.28 6.78
C LEU A 71 7.90 -0.73 7.90
N ARG A 72 8.01 -2.04 8.17
CA ARG A 72 8.95 -2.57 9.17
C ARG A 72 10.40 -2.28 8.80
N GLU A 73 10.76 -2.34 7.54
CA GLU A 73 12.10 -1.99 7.08
C GLU A 73 12.38 -0.49 7.25
N ILE A 74 11.41 0.39 6.99
CA ILE A 74 11.51 1.82 7.29
C ILE A 74 11.69 2.03 8.81
N ILE A 75 10.84 1.42 9.64
CA ILE A 75 10.89 1.53 11.11
C ILE A 75 12.28 1.14 11.66
N ARG A 76 12.90 0.12 11.07
CA ARG A 76 14.23 -0.38 11.47
C ARG A 76 15.37 0.39 10.84
N ASN A 77 15.09 1.35 9.95
CA ASN A 77 16.10 2.03 9.13
C ASN A 77 17.06 1.05 8.47
N LYS A 78 16.49 0.01 7.82
CA LYS A 78 17.28 -1.05 7.20
C LYS A 78 18.26 -0.48 6.19
N GLU A 79 19.51 -0.93 6.27
CA GLU A 79 20.52 -0.65 5.25
C GLU A 79 20.61 -1.85 4.31
N TYR A 80 20.28 -1.63 3.04
CA TYR A 80 20.39 -2.65 2.00
C TYR A 80 21.83 -2.76 1.51
N ASN A 81 22.26 -4.00 1.25
CA ASN A 81 23.57 -4.31 0.71
C ASN A 81 23.45 -5.22 -0.53
N LYS A 82 24.57 -5.54 -1.17
CA LYS A 82 24.57 -6.31 -2.42
C LYS A 82 23.92 -7.70 -2.31
N GLN A 83 23.90 -8.30 -1.11
CA GLN A 83 23.29 -9.61 -0.88
C GLN A 83 21.75 -9.54 -0.88
N ASP A 84 21.17 -8.35 -0.68
CA ASP A 84 19.73 -8.12 -0.78
C ASP A 84 19.27 -7.94 -2.24
N LEU A 85 20.19 -7.92 -3.19
CA LEU A 85 19.92 -7.72 -4.62
C LEU A 85 20.19 -8.98 -5.43
N PHE A 86 19.58 -9.04 -6.59
CA PHE A 86 19.88 -10.05 -7.61
C PHE A 86 19.98 -9.42 -9.01
N ALA A 87 20.79 -10.02 -9.88
CA ALA A 87 20.95 -9.58 -11.26
C ALA A 87 20.00 -10.37 -12.16
N TYR A 88 19.25 -9.66 -13.02
CA TYR A 88 18.41 -10.27 -14.05
C TYR A 88 18.18 -9.29 -15.21
N LYS A 89 18.31 -9.77 -16.48
CA LYS A 89 18.15 -8.94 -17.69
C LYS A 89 18.95 -7.64 -17.64
N ASP A 90 20.24 -7.76 -17.36
CA ASP A 90 21.21 -6.66 -17.30
C ASP A 90 20.95 -5.57 -16.23
N LEU A 91 20.00 -5.80 -15.33
CA LEU A 91 19.68 -4.91 -14.23
C LEU A 91 19.86 -5.60 -12.88
N TRP A 92 20.17 -4.81 -11.88
CA TRP A 92 20.13 -5.21 -10.48
C TRP A 92 18.80 -4.84 -9.86
N HIS A 93 18.20 -5.79 -9.15
CA HIS A 93 16.86 -5.70 -8.59
C HIS A 93 16.85 -6.01 -7.09
N SER A 94 15.91 -5.40 -6.39
CA SER A 94 15.52 -5.82 -5.04
C SER A 94 14.15 -6.50 -5.09
N PRO A 95 13.96 -7.65 -4.46
CA PRO A 95 12.66 -8.33 -4.42
C PRO A 95 11.58 -7.53 -3.67
N MET A 96 11.98 -6.52 -2.89
CA MET A 96 11.07 -5.68 -2.09
C MET A 96 10.68 -4.36 -2.76
N HIS A 97 11.35 -3.96 -3.85
CA HIS A 97 11.15 -2.67 -4.49
C HIS A 97 10.52 -2.80 -5.88
N HIS A 98 9.80 -1.76 -6.27
CA HIS A 98 9.30 -1.64 -7.65
C HIS A 98 10.46 -1.55 -8.64
N GLY A 99 10.22 -1.98 -9.89
CA GLY A 99 11.23 -1.97 -10.95
C GLY A 99 11.87 -0.62 -11.26
N SER A 100 11.25 0.49 -10.84
CA SER A 100 11.82 1.84 -10.96
C SER A 100 13.08 2.07 -10.11
N PHE A 101 13.35 1.18 -9.15
CA PHE A 101 14.57 1.21 -8.33
C PHE A 101 15.70 0.40 -8.94
N SER A 102 15.44 -0.34 -10.02
CA SER A 102 16.45 -1.18 -10.67
C SER A 102 17.38 -0.33 -11.53
N ALA A 103 18.68 -0.65 -11.48
CA ALA A 103 19.72 0.04 -12.26
C ALA A 103 20.73 -0.95 -12.85
N PHE A 104 21.63 -0.47 -13.71
CA PHE A 104 22.66 -1.30 -14.34
C PHE A 104 23.76 -1.75 -13.37
N THR A 105 23.95 -1.05 -12.27
CA THR A 105 24.92 -1.41 -11.25
C THR A 105 24.29 -1.62 -9.90
N PRO A 106 24.85 -2.50 -9.04
CA PRO A 106 24.32 -2.69 -7.69
C PRO A 106 24.48 -1.42 -6.84
N GLU A 107 25.52 -0.64 -7.07
CA GLU A 107 25.80 0.60 -6.35
C GLU A 107 24.72 1.65 -6.61
N GLU A 108 24.30 1.85 -7.85
CA GLU A 108 23.20 2.78 -8.19
C GLU A 108 21.88 2.32 -7.58
N THR A 109 21.58 1.01 -7.66
CA THR A 109 20.37 0.43 -7.06
C THR A 109 20.37 0.66 -5.55
N LEU A 110 21.46 0.34 -4.86
CA LEU A 110 21.61 0.51 -3.41
C LEU A 110 21.52 1.97 -2.99
N ASN A 111 22.18 2.88 -3.70
CA ASN A 111 22.14 4.31 -3.39
C ASN A 111 20.71 4.85 -3.46
N THR A 112 19.96 4.45 -4.48
CA THR A 112 18.56 4.87 -4.64
C THR A 112 17.67 4.30 -3.52
N ILE A 113 17.80 3.01 -3.22
CA ILE A 113 17.01 2.32 -2.19
C ILE A 113 17.32 2.92 -0.81
N ASN A 114 18.59 2.95 -0.41
CA ASN A 114 18.98 3.38 0.92
C ASN A 114 18.70 4.86 1.17
N SER A 115 18.94 5.72 0.18
CA SER A 115 18.59 7.14 0.28
C SER A 115 17.10 7.34 0.48
N ARG A 116 16.28 6.60 -0.26
CA ARG A 116 14.83 6.71 -0.21
C ARG A 116 14.26 6.17 1.11
N LEU A 117 14.76 5.03 1.57
CA LEU A 117 14.38 4.43 2.86
C LEU A 117 14.78 5.34 4.02
N HIS A 118 16.01 5.84 4.02
CA HIS A 118 16.49 6.75 5.06
C HIS A 118 15.69 8.05 5.13
N HIS A 119 15.28 8.61 3.96
CA HIS A 119 14.39 9.76 3.93
C HIS A 119 13.05 9.44 4.63
N ALA A 120 12.41 8.32 4.29
CA ALA A 120 11.15 7.91 4.90
C ALA A 120 11.30 7.65 6.41
N TYR A 121 12.41 7.01 6.85
CA TYR A 121 12.71 6.80 8.27
C TYR A 121 12.76 8.11 9.06
N LYS A 122 13.47 9.12 8.53
CA LYS A 122 13.59 10.44 9.18
C LYS A 122 12.25 11.14 9.36
N LYS A 123 11.29 10.87 8.48
CA LYS A 123 9.96 11.48 8.52
C LYS A 123 8.97 10.77 9.44
N LEU A 124 9.25 9.53 9.87
CA LEU A 124 8.34 8.74 10.71
C LEU A 124 7.85 9.46 11.98
N PRO A 125 8.69 10.18 12.76
CA PRO A 125 8.23 10.84 13.98
C PRO A 125 7.25 12.00 13.72
N GLU A 126 7.29 12.59 12.53
CA GLU A 126 6.48 13.75 12.15
C GLU A 126 5.14 13.35 11.52
N LEU A 127 4.92 12.05 11.23
CA LEU A 127 3.73 11.60 10.51
C LEU A 127 2.45 11.80 11.33
N ASN A 128 1.45 12.41 10.70
CA ASN A 128 0.08 12.48 11.19
C ASN A 128 -0.78 11.37 10.58
N TRP A 129 -0.51 11.02 9.32
CA TRP A 129 -1.27 10.03 8.59
C TRP A 129 -0.37 9.02 7.87
N LEU A 130 -0.74 7.76 8.00
CA LEU A 130 -0.28 6.68 7.13
C LEU A 130 -1.45 6.19 6.30
N MET A 131 -1.39 6.47 5.00
CA MET A 131 -2.43 6.08 4.05
C MET A 131 -1.98 4.86 3.25
N VAL A 132 -2.79 3.81 3.22
CA VAL A 132 -2.46 2.56 2.54
C VAL A 132 -3.56 2.18 1.55
N THR A 133 -3.21 2.11 0.26
CA THR A 133 -4.11 1.63 -0.78
C THR A 133 -3.77 0.19 -1.16
N MET A 134 -4.60 -0.75 -0.75
CA MET A 134 -4.42 -2.17 -1.05
C MET A 134 -5.01 -2.52 -2.42
N GLY A 135 -4.25 -3.21 -3.26
CA GLY A 135 -4.67 -3.62 -4.60
C GLY A 135 -5.21 -5.04 -4.65
N THR A 136 -4.60 -5.96 -3.94
CA THR A 136 -4.92 -7.40 -3.96
C THR A 136 -4.52 -8.09 -2.67
N ALA A 137 -5.24 -9.13 -2.29
CA ALA A 137 -4.84 -10.03 -1.20
C ALA A 137 -3.91 -11.16 -1.68
N TYR A 138 -3.59 -11.23 -2.97
CA TYR A 138 -2.64 -12.22 -3.48
C TYR A 138 -1.21 -11.78 -3.24
N VAL A 139 -0.39 -12.72 -2.77
CA VAL A 139 1.05 -12.56 -2.54
C VAL A 139 1.85 -13.56 -3.35
N TYR A 140 3.11 -13.22 -3.60
CA TYR A 140 4.09 -14.11 -4.20
C TYR A 140 5.15 -14.46 -3.16
N LYS A 141 5.29 -15.73 -2.86
CA LYS A 141 6.32 -16.26 -1.95
C LYS A 141 7.40 -16.95 -2.79
N GLN A 142 8.63 -16.50 -2.69
CA GLN A 142 9.74 -17.12 -3.36
C GLN A 142 9.99 -18.51 -2.77
N LYS A 143 10.06 -19.54 -3.59
CA LYS A 143 10.18 -20.94 -3.14
C LYS A 143 11.51 -21.24 -2.45
N GLU A 144 12.58 -20.61 -2.91
CA GLU A 144 13.94 -20.83 -2.41
C GLU A 144 14.12 -20.21 -1.02
N SER A 145 13.79 -18.93 -0.85
CA SER A 145 13.96 -18.22 0.42
C SER A 145 12.78 -18.36 1.38
N GLY A 146 11.61 -18.77 0.87
CA GLY A 146 10.37 -18.79 1.65
C GLY A 146 9.82 -17.40 1.98
N GLN A 147 10.38 -16.32 1.42
CA GLN A 147 9.96 -14.96 1.70
C GLN A 147 8.90 -14.46 0.73
N VAL A 148 7.99 -13.63 1.22
CA VAL A 148 7.07 -12.89 0.36
C VAL A 148 7.84 -11.77 -0.31
N VAL A 149 7.69 -11.66 -1.63
CA VAL A 149 8.32 -10.63 -2.45
C VAL A 149 7.28 -9.60 -2.89
N ALA A 150 7.70 -8.35 -2.98
CA ALA A 150 6.85 -7.27 -3.46
C ALA A 150 6.81 -7.20 -4.99
N ASN A 151 7.90 -7.62 -5.65
CA ASN A 151 8.01 -7.62 -7.10
C ASN A 151 8.78 -8.87 -7.58
N CYS A 152 8.20 -9.55 -8.57
CA CYS A 152 8.83 -10.72 -9.20
C CYS A 152 9.84 -10.35 -10.29
N HIS A 153 9.94 -9.09 -10.70
CA HIS A 153 10.85 -8.58 -11.75
C HIS A 153 10.87 -9.42 -13.03
N GLN A 154 9.70 -9.94 -13.43
CA GLN A 154 9.53 -10.83 -14.60
C GLN A 154 10.29 -12.16 -14.52
N LEU A 155 10.77 -12.57 -13.35
CA LEU A 155 11.27 -13.92 -13.14
C LEU A 155 10.17 -14.94 -13.46
N PRO A 156 10.52 -16.14 -13.93
CA PRO A 156 9.55 -17.19 -14.24
C PRO A 156 8.63 -17.51 -13.04
N GLU A 157 7.35 -17.72 -13.30
CA GLU A 157 6.37 -18.06 -12.25
C GLU A 157 6.74 -19.31 -11.45
N SER A 158 7.52 -20.22 -12.03
CA SER A 158 8.01 -21.43 -11.37
C SER A 158 8.85 -21.15 -10.13
N HIS A 159 9.44 -19.95 -9.98
CA HIS A 159 10.20 -19.53 -8.80
C HIS A 159 9.31 -19.19 -7.61
N PHE A 160 8.02 -18.99 -7.83
CA PHE A 160 7.11 -18.48 -6.82
C PHE A 160 5.98 -19.44 -6.49
N LEU A 161 5.50 -19.38 -5.25
CA LEU A 161 4.19 -19.83 -4.84
C LEU A 161 3.29 -18.61 -4.73
N ARG A 162 2.17 -18.61 -5.46
CA ARG A 162 1.18 -17.55 -5.39
C ARG A 162 -0.04 -18.02 -4.63
N TYR A 163 -0.47 -17.28 -3.62
CA TYR A 163 -1.66 -17.61 -2.84
C TYR A 163 -2.37 -16.34 -2.37
N ARG A 164 -3.63 -16.48 -2.00
CA ARG A 164 -4.42 -15.41 -1.42
C ARG A 164 -4.32 -15.50 0.10
N LEU A 165 -4.01 -14.36 0.75
CA LEU A 165 -4.02 -14.22 2.19
C LEU A 165 -5.45 -14.43 2.74
N SER A 166 -5.54 -14.94 3.94
CA SER A 166 -6.78 -14.92 4.73
C SER A 166 -6.99 -13.56 5.40
N VAL A 167 -8.18 -13.34 5.93
CA VAL A 167 -8.49 -12.16 6.74
C VAL A 167 -7.64 -12.16 8.01
N GLU A 168 -7.48 -13.32 8.64
CA GLU A 168 -6.75 -13.52 9.88
C GLU A 168 -5.26 -13.19 9.70
N GLU A 169 -4.62 -13.65 8.63
CA GLU A 169 -3.22 -13.35 8.33
C GLU A 169 -2.99 -11.83 8.21
N ILE A 170 -3.90 -11.11 7.54
CA ILE A 170 -3.79 -9.66 7.38
C ILE A 170 -4.01 -8.96 8.73
N VAL A 171 -5.05 -9.36 9.47
CA VAL A 171 -5.40 -8.73 10.76
C VAL A 171 -4.29 -8.93 11.78
N GLU A 172 -3.74 -10.14 11.89
CA GLU A 172 -2.62 -10.44 12.81
C GLU A 172 -1.39 -9.61 12.49
N ASP A 173 -0.99 -9.57 11.22
CA ASP A 173 0.18 -8.82 10.75
C ASP A 173 0.05 -7.32 11.00
N TYR A 174 -1.10 -6.73 10.65
CA TYR A 174 -1.34 -5.31 10.83
C TYR A 174 -1.62 -4.90 12.28
N THR A 175 -2.21 -5.78 13.09
CA THR A 175 -2.36 -5.54 14.54
C THR A 175 -0.99 -5.37 15.20
N ALA A 176 -0.04 -6.24 14.90
CA ALA A 176 1.32 -6.13 15.40
C ALA A 176 2.02 -4.84 14.91
N LEU A 177 1.89 -4.53 13.61
CA LEU A 177 2.50 -3.34 13.01
C LEU A 177 1.91 -2.03 13.55
N ILE A 178 0.58 -1.93 13.65
CA ILE A 178 -0.11 -0.74 14.20
C ILE A 178 0.31 -0.53 15.66
N THR A 179 0.39 -1.60 16.45
CA THR A 179 0.83 -1.55 17.83
C THR A 179 2.29 -1.06 17.94
N GLU A 180 3.19 -1.59 17.12
CA GLU A 180 4.60 -1.17 17.08
C GLU A 180 4.72 0.32 16.70
N MET A 181 4.00 0.76 15.68
CA MET A 181 4.04 2.16 15.23
C MET A 181 3.38 3.10 16.24
N SER A 182 2.29 2.68 16.89
CA SER A 182 1.62 3.48 17.92
C SER A 182 2.49 3.68 19.18
N ALA A 183 3.37 2.74 19.48
CA ALA A 183 4.35 2.92 20.57
C ALA A 183 5.40 4.00 20.24
N ARG A 184 5.69 4.24 18.96
CA ARG A 184 6.64 5.26 18.49
C ARG A 184 5.98 6.61 18.22
N ASN A 185 4.76 6.58 17.68
CA ASN A 185 3.95 7.76 17.36
C ASN A 185 2.49 7.53 17.79
N PRO A 186 2.12 7.91 19.02
CA PRO A 186 0.79 7.69 19.56
C PRO A 186 -0.34 8.40 18.82
N GLU A 187 -0.04 9.48 18.09
CA GLU A 187 -1.03 10.30 17.38
C GLU A 187 -1.22 9.86 15.92
N LEU A 188 -0.43 8.88 15.45
CA LEU A 188 -0.49 8.40 14.06
C LEU A 188 -1.85 7.77 13.75
N LYS A 189 -2.47 8.26 12.69
CA LYS A 189 -3.71 7.73 12.13
C LYS A 189 -3.45 6.93 10.87
N TRP A 190 -4.22 5.89 10.68
CA TRP A 190 -4.16 5.00 9.52
C TRP A 190 -5.41 5.18 8.66
N LEU A 191 -5.23 5.43 7.38
CA LEU A 191 -6.32 5.48 6.42
C LEU A 191 -6.13 4.38 5.37
N PHE A 192 -7.01 3.40 5.38
CA PHE A 192 -7.00 2.34 4.39
C PHE A 192 -8.01 2.62 3.27
N THR A 193 -7.65 2.22 2.07
CA THR A 193 -8.56 2.12 0.95
C THR A 193 -8.25 0.89 0.11
N VAL A 194 -9.23 0.37 -0.60
CA VAL A 194 -9.08 -0.76 -1.51
C VAL A 194 -9.23 -0.26 -2.93
N SER A 195 -8.18 -0.41 -3.73
CA SER A 195 -8.19 0.00 -5.13
C SER A 195 -9.39 -0.59 -5.88
N PRO A 196 -10.17 0.21 -6.62
CA PRO A 196 -11.31 -0.27 -7.39
C PRO A 196 -10.91 -1.06 -8.64
N ILE A 197 -9.63 -1.04 -9.01
CA ILE A 197 -9.12 -1.70 -10.23
C ILE A 197 -9.29 -3.20 -10.12
N ARG A 198 -9.86 -3.81 -11.17
CA ARG A 198 -10.05 -5.25 -11.27
C ARG A 198 -8.86 -5.90 -11.94
N HIS A 199 -8.28 -6.91 -11.29
CA HIS A 199 -7.19 -7.72 -11.85
C HIS A 199 -7.77 -8.89 -12.63
N ILE A 200 -7.90 -8.73 -13.95
CA ILE A 200 -8.52 -9.72 -14.88
C ILE A 200 -7.76 -11.05 -14.88
N ARG A 201 -6.45 -11.03 -14.64
CA ARG A 201 -5.61 -12.23 -14.59
C ARG A 201 -6.14 -13.32 -13.66
N ASP A 202 -6.76 -12.93 -12.55
CA ASP A 202 -7.27 -13.86 -11.54
C ASP A 202 -8.67 -14.39 -11.87
N GLY A 203 -9.31 -13.82 -12.89
CA GLY A 203 -10.72 -14.01 -13.15
C GLY A 203 -11.58 -13.19 -12.19
N MET A 204 -12.84 -12.95 -12.59
CA MET A 204 -13.74 -12.05 -11.86
C MET A 204 -14.03 -12.52 -10.45
N HIS A 205 -14.28 -13.82 -10.27
CA HIS A 205 -14.61 -14.40 -8.96
C HIS A 205 -13.43 -14.30 -7.98
N ALA A 206 -12.24 -14.71 -8.39
CA ALA A 206 -11.06 -14.66 -7.53
C ALA A 206 -10.66 -13.22 -7.20
N ASN A 207 -10.81 -12.28 -8.15
CA ASN A 207 -10.63 -10.86 -7.86
C ASN A 207 -11.65 -10.36 -6.82
N GLN A 208 -12.93 -10.76 -6.92
CA GLN A 208 -13.94 -10.37 -5.94
C GLN A 208 -13.61 -10.92 -4.55
N LEU A 209 -13.22 -12.19 -4.45
CA LEU A 209 -12.78 -12.79 -3.18
C LEU A 209 -11.56 -12.06 -2.59
N SER A 210 -10.61 -11.69 -3.44
CA SER A 210 -9.42 -10.91 -3.02
C SER A 210 -9.82 -9.56 -2.42
N LYS A 211 -10.71 -8.80 -3.09
CA LYS A 211 -11.19 -7.51 -2.58
C LYS A 211 -11.98 -7.67 -1.29
N SER A 212 -12.86 -8.67 -1.22
CA SER A 212 -13.63 -8.96 -0.01
C SER A 212 -12.73 -9.30 1.18
N THR A 213 -11.67 -10.07 0.97
CA THR A 213 -10.68 -10.36 2.01
C THR A 213 -10.05 -9.08 2.56
N LEU A 214 -9.65 -8.14 1.68
CA LEU A 214 -9.08 -6.85 2.08
C LEU A 214 -10.09 -6.01 2.88
N LEU A 215 -11.33 -5.92 2.40
CA LEU A 215 -12.39 -5.14 3.06
C LEU A 215 -12.69 -5.68 4.45
N LEU A 216 -12.87 -7.00 4.59
CA LEU A 216 -13.15 -7.64 5.88
C LEU A 216 -11.98 -7.48 6.86
N ALA A 217 -10.74 -7.57 6.37
CA ALA A 217 -9.56 -7.33 7.21
C ALA A 217 -9.50 -5.89 7.71
N ILE A 218 -9.76 -4.91 6.85
CA ILE A 218 -9.80 -3.49 7.22
C ILE A 218 -10.93 -3.22 8.22
N ASP A 219 -12.13 -3.76 8.00
CA ASP A 219 -13.25 -3.63 8.94
C ASP A 219 -12.87 -4.16 10.32
N ARG A 220 -12.21 -5.32 10.37
CA ARG A 220 -11.73 -5.89 11.64
C ARG A 220 -10.69 -5.01 12.32
N LEU A 221 -9.75 -4.42 11.55
CA LEU A 221 -8.75 -3.49 12.09
C LEU A 221 -9.40 -2.21 12.62
N GLN A 222 -10.45 -1.68 11.99
CA GLN A 222 -11.22 -0.54 12.51
C GLN A 222 -11.88 -0.87 13.85
N GLN A 223 -12.43 -2.08 14.00
CA GLN A 223 -13.01 -2.54 15.28
C GLN A 223 -11.96 -2.67 16.40
N LEU A 224 -10.73 -3.10 16.06
CA LEU A 224 -9.63 -3.24 17.02
C LEU A 224 -9.00 -1.88 17.40
N PHE A 225 -9.00 -0.93 16.48
CA PHE A 225 -8.37 0.39 16.65
C PHE A 225 -9.30 1.53 16.21
N PRO A 226 -10.47 1.71 16.85
CA PRO A 226 -11.55 2.58 16.37
C PRO A 226 -11.18 4.06 16.28
N GLU A 227 -10.18 4.52 17.06
CA GLU A 227 -9.74 5.91 17.04
C GLU A 227 -8.52 6.16 16.13
N ARG A 228 -7.95 5.11 15.54
CA ARG A 228 -6.69 5.17 14.79
C ARG A 228 -6.79 4.66 13.37
N VAL A 229 -7.69 3.73 13.12
CA VAL A 229 -7.83 3.08 11.81
C VAL A 229 -9.15 3.51 11.17
N PHE A 230 -9.02 4.06 9.99
CA PHE A 230 -10.13 4.56 9.18
C PHE A 230 -10.13 3.89 7.82
N TYR A 231 -11.30 3.78 7.22
CA TYR A 231 -11.47 3.29 5.85
C TYR A 231 -12.09 4.40 4.99
N PHE A 232 -11.49 4.65 3.84
CA PHE A 232 -12.05 5.50 2.80
C PHE A 232 -12.60 4.62 1.68
N PRO A 233 -13.93 4.66 1.38
CA PRO A 233 -14.62 3.79 0.44
C PRO A 233 -14.31 4.09 -1.04
#